data_f7343c198b430717724f9b8538691fb7
#
_entry.id   f7343c198b430717724f9b8538691fb7
#
_cell.length_a   1.000
_cell.length_b   1.000
_cell.length_c   1.000
_cell.angle_alpha   90.00
_cell.angle_beta   90.00
_cell.angle_gamma   90.00
#
_symmetry.space_group_name_H-M   'P 1'
#
loop_
_entity.id
_entity.type
_entity.pdbx_description
1 polymer ?
#
loop_
_entity_poly.entity_id
_entity_poly.type
_entity_poly.pdbx_seq_one_letter_code
_entity_poly.pdbx_strand_id
1 'polypeptide(L)'
;MRHKLAVAFSIAAAACTTSIAYAADPTQSATFSVTNATTAQAATVLRTIAGVKDLEAADDHTITVRDTRETLELAAAVVEMLNATDAAADPTPLAAGDGHIIVAVDLKDASSGEVMTALRNELHFARSAGAGEKRVFLRDTDSQVQAALKVIERLERN
;
A
#
# COMPACT_ATOMS: atom_id res chain seq x y z
N MET A 1 -42.46 6.03 -33.99
CA MET A 1 -43.03 4.93 -33.18
C MET A 1 -41.89 4.30 -32.34
N ARG A 2 -41.97 4.52 -31.01
CA ARG A 2 -40.93 4.02 -30.08
C ARG A 2 -41.52 2.82 -29.34
N HIS A 3 -40.96 1.63 -29.58
CA HIS A 3 -41.33 0.42 -28.83
C HIS A 3 -40.53 0.40 -27.51
N LYS A 4 -41.29 0.51 -26.38
CA LYS A 4 -40.74 0.27 -25.03
C LYS A 4 -40.86 -1.23 -24.78
N LEU A 5 -39.68 -1.89 -24.59
CA LEU A 5 -39.61 -3.26 -24.11
C LEU A 5 -39.71 -3.23 -22.59
N ALA A 6 -40.79 -3.77 -22.04
CA ALA A 6 -40.97 -3.99 -20.61
C ALA A 6 -40.42 -5.38 -20.28
N VAL A 7 -39.33 -5.46 -19.47
CA VAL A 7 -38.82 -6.71 -18.91
C VAL A 7 -39.50 -6.91 -17.55
N ALA A 8 -40.36 -7.93 -17.47
CA ALA A 8 -40.99 -8.33 -16.20
C ALA A 8 -40.02 -9.22 -15.42
N PHE A 9 -39.59 -8.78 -14.25
CA PHE A 9 -38.87 -9.60 -13.28
C PHE A 9 -39.88 -10.35 -12.42
N SER A 10 -39.94 -11.66 -12.57
CA SER A 10 -40.69 -12.55 -11.66
C SER A 10 -39.78 -12.87 -10.46
N ILE A 11 -40.17 -12.38 -9.28
CA ILE A 11 -39.51 -12.76 -8.01
C ILE A 11 -40.24 -14.02 -7.50
N ALA A 12 -39.58 -15.16 -7.61
CA ALA A 12 -39.98 -16.37 -6.92
C ALA A 12 -39.35 -16.37 -5.51
N ALA A 13 -40.17 -16.14 -4.48
CA ALA A 13 -39.75 -16.26 -3.08
C ALA A 13 -39.64 -17.75 -2.71
N ALA A 14 -38.43 -18.30 -2.77
CA ALA A 14 -38.11 -19.56 -2.12
C ALA A 14 -37.38 -19.24 -0.82
N ALA A 15 -37.99 -19.56 0.33
CA ALA A 15 -37.36 -19.50 1.63
C ALA A 15 -36.28 -20.59 1.70
N CYS A 16 -35.06 -20.27 1.32
CA CYS A 16 -33.86 -21.04 1.63
C CYS A 16 -33.13 -20.32 2.76
N THR A 17 -32.90 -21.03 3.85
CA THR A 17 -31.95 -20.66 4.90
C THR A 17 -30.56 -20.67 4.27
N THR A 18 -30.17 -19.57 3.66
CA THR A 18 -28.82 -19.38 3.14
C THR A 18 -27.89 -19.12 4.31
N SER A 19 -27.08 -20.13 4.67
CA SER A 19 -25.80 -19.88 5.31
C SER A 19 -25.06 -18.88 4.43
N ILE A 20 -24.85 -17.66 4.94
CA ILE A 20 -24.01 -16.67 4.28
C ILE A 20 -22.58 -17.20 4.40
N ALA A 21 -22.16 -18.04 3.46
CA ALA A 21 -20.75 -18.24 3.21
C ALA A 21 -20.26 -16.88 2.69
N TYR A 22 -19.46 -16.19 3.49
CA TYR A 22 -18.64 -15.07 3.00
C TYR A 22 -17.81 -15.64 1.87
N ALA A 23 -18.21 -15.39 0.63
CA ALA A 23 -17.36 -15.67 -0.51
C ALA A 23 -16.12 -14.79 -0.32
N ALA A 24 -14.97 -15.43 -0.13
CA ALA A 24 -13.70 -14.71 -0.14
C ALA A 24 -13.65 -13.92 -1.44
N ASP A 25 -13.28 -12.64 -1.36
CA ASP A 25 -13.16 -11.78 -2.52
C ASP A 25 -12.27 -12.49 -3.57
N PRO A 26 -12.73 -12.62 -4.83
CA PRO A 26 -11.98 -13.39 -5.82
C PRO A 26 -10.59 -12.76 -6.00
N THR A 27 -9.57 -13.59 -5.91
CA THR A 27 -8.19 -13.17 -6.17
C THR A 27 -8.08 -12.68 -7.61
N GLN A 28 -7.60 -11.46 -7.78
CA GLN A 28 -7.36 -10.81 -9.06
C GLN A 28 -5.86 -10.67 -9.29
N SER A 29 -5.47 -10.36 -10.52
CA SER A 29 -4.07 -10.12 -10.89
C SER A 29 -3.93 -8.72 -11.48
N ALA A 30 -2.91 -7.99 -11.04
CA ALA A 30 -2.52 -6.71 -11.61
C ALA A 30 -1.00 -6.67 -11.83
N THR A 31 -0.59 -5.97 -12.87
CA THR A 31 0.83 -5.78 -13.20
C THR A 31 1.17 -4.30 -13.05
N PHE A 32 2.26 -4.03 -12.32
CA PHE A 32 2.73 -2.69 -12.00
C PHE A 32 4.12 -2.46 -12.58
N SER A 33 4.34 -1.28 -13.16
CA SER A 33 5.66 -0.82 -13.59
C SER A 33 6.32 -0.03 -12.45
N VAL A 34 7.60 -0.31 -12.19
CA VAL A 34 8.43 0.33 -11.17
C VAL A 34 9.56 1.07 -11.88
N THR A 35 9.72 2.37 -11.62
CA THR A 35 10.69 3.23 -12.31
C THR A 35 11.78 3.79 -11.39
N ASN A 36 11.44 4.11 -10.13
CA ASN A 36 12.33 4.79 -9.19
C ASN A 36 12.87 3.87 -8.07
N ALA A 37 12.63 2.57 -8.18
CA ALA A 37 13.16 1.57 -7.26
C ALA A 37 13.47 0.28 -8.03
N THR A 38 14.27 -0.60 -7.45
CA THR A 38 14.40 -1.97 -7.99
C THR A 38 13.15 -2.78 -7.69
N THR A 39 12.86 -3.80 -8.49
CA THR A 39 11.73 -4.72 -8.23
C THR A 39 11.84 -5.39 -6.86
N ALA A 40 13.05 -5.69 -6.39
CA ALA A 40 13.29 -6.25 -5.05
C ALA A 40 12.89 -5.27 -3.92
N GLN A 41 13.21 -3.99 -4.07
CA GLN A 41 12.81 -2.94 -3.12
C GLN A 41 11.30 -2.74 -3.15
N ALA A 42 10.72 -2.63 -4.34
CA ALA A 42 9.27 -2.49 -4.51
C ALA A 42 8.51 -3.71 -3.94
N ALA A 43 9.02 -4.92 -4.16
CA ALA A 43 8.45 -6.13 -3.57
C ALA A 43 8.46 -6.09 -2.03
N THR A 44 9.56 -5.62 -1.43
CA THR A 44 9.67 -5.45 0.02
C THR A 44 8.66 -4.43 0.54
N VAL A 45 8.56 -3.27 -0.12
CA VAL A 45 7.59 -2.23 0.23
C VAL A 45 6.15 -2.75 0.11
N LEU A 46 5.80 -3.39 -1.00
CA LEU A 46 4.45 -3.91 -1.24
C LEU A 46 4.06 -4.98 -0.21
N ARG A 47 4.96 -5.88 0.16
CA ARG A 47 4.69 -6.88 1.21
C ARG A 47 4.54 -6.25 2.59
N THR A 48 5.42 -5.33 2.96
CA THR A 48 5.45 -4.72 4.30
C THR A 48 4.34 -3.68 4.47
N ILE A 49 4.13 -2.84 3.47
CA ILE A 49 3.28 -1.66 3.54
C ILE A 49 1.87 -1.96 3.00
N ALA A 50 1.72 -2.53 1.81
CA ALA A 50 0.42 -2.87 1.24
C ALA A 50 -0.14 -4.21 1.75
N GLY A 51 0.70 -5.07 2.33
CA GLY A 51 0.28 -6.38 2.84
C GLY A 51 0.07 -7.43 1.76
N VAL A 52 0.66 -7.23 0.57
CA VAL A 52 0.60 -8.16 -0.57
C VAL A 52 1.20 -9.52 -0.18
N LYS A 53 0.47 -10.59 -0.46
CA LYS A 53 0.88 -11.97 -0.14
C LYS A 53 1.52 -12.67 -1.33
N ASP A 54 0.92 -12.58 -2.50
CA ASP A 54 1.39 -13.22 -3.73
C ASP A 54 1.90 -12.16 -4.72
N LEU A 55 3.22 -12.17 -4.93
CA LEU A 55 3.93 -11.19 -5.72
C LEU A 55 5.08 -11.85 -6.46
N GLU A 56 5.16 -11.63 -7.76
CA GLU A 56 6.19 -12.12 -8.67
C GLU A 56 6.85 -10.95 -9.42
N ALA A 57 8.17 -10.90 -9.44
CA ALA A 57 8.91 -10.00 -10.32
C ALA A 57 8.94 -10.60 -11.72
N ALA A 58 8.30 -9.94 -12.68
CA ALA A 58 8.27 -10.41 -14.07
C ALA A 58 9.57 -10.05 -14.82
N ASP A 59 10.14 -8.89 -14.52
CA ASP A 59 11.43 -8.40 -15.02
C ASP A 59 12.00 -7.34 -14.05
N ASP A 60 13.05 -6.62 -14.46
CA ASP A 60 13.74 -5.62 -13.63
C ASP A 60 12.87 -4.40 -13.27
N HIS A 61 11.75 -4.20 -13.98
CA HIS A 61 10.89 -3.03 -13.85
C HIS A 61 9.41 -3.37 -13.68
N THR A 62 9.05 -4.65 -13.65
CA THR A 62 7.66 -5.09 -13.67
C THR A 62 7.37 -6.09 -12.55
N ILE A 63 6.32 -5.82 -11.79
CA ILE A 63 5.85 -6.68 -10.71
C ILE A 63 4.41 -7.09 -10.99
N THR A 64 4.13 -8.39 -10.94
CA THR A 64 2.78 -8.93 -10.96
C THR A 64 2.34 -9.28 -9.56
N VAL A 65 1.18 -8.77 -9.14
CA VAL A 65 0.57 -9.01 -7.83
C VAL A 65 -0.74 -9.76 -8.03
N ARG A 66 -0.97 -10.77 -7.19
CA ARG A 66 -2.24 -11.51 -7.12
C ARG A 66 -2.79 -11.42 -5.72
N ASP A 67 -3.91 -10.71 -5.56
CA ASP A 67 -4.52 -10.51 -4.25
C ASP A 67 -6.00 -10.08 -4.42
N THR A 68 -6.65 -9.74 -3.32
CA THR A 68 -7.99 -9.15 -3.34
C THR A 68 -7.97 -7.79 -4.05
N ARG A 69 -9.11 -7.36 -4.55
CA ARG A 69 -9.27 -6.05 -5.20
C ARG A 69 -8.79 -4.90 -4.30
N GLU A 70 -9.16 -4.93 -3.02
CA GLU A 70 -8.77 -3.90 -2.06
C GLU A 70 -7.25 -3.83 -1.88
N THR A 71 -6.58 -4.98 -1.75
CA THR A 71 -5.11 -5.04 -1.67
C THR A 71 -4.45 -4.54 -2.96
N LEU A 72 -5.03 -4.84 -4.14
CA LEU A 72 -4.50 -4.37 -5.42
C LEU A 72 -4.65 -2.84 -5.58
N GLU A 73 -5.78 -2.27 -5.14
CA GLU A 73 -5.99 -0.82 -5.14
C GLU A 73 -4.97 -0.12 -4.23
N LEU A 74 -4.72 -0.69 -3.04
CA LEU A 74 -3.69 -0.18 -2.13
C LEU A 74 -2.27 -0.34 -2.71
N ALA A 75 -1.98 -1.48 -3.34
CA ALA A 75 -0.71 -1.74 -4.00
C ALA A 75 -0.46 -0.74 -5.13
N ALA A 76 -1.48 -0.42 -5.95
CA ALA A 76 -1.40 0.58 -7.00
C ALA A 76 -1.01 1.95 -6.45
N ALA A 77 -1.67 2.42 -5.39
CA ALA A 77 -1.37 3.70 -4.76
C ALA A 77 0.05 3.73 -4.15
N VAL A 78 0.50 2.63 -3.54
CA VAL A 78 1.88 2.52 -3.03
C VAL A 78 2.91 2.55 -4.16
N VAL A 79 2.62 1.92 -5.31
CA VAL A 79 3.50 1.99 -6.50
C VAL A 79 3.55 3.41 -7.08
N GLU A 80 2.45 4.13 -7.10
CA GLU A 80 2.45 5.55 -7.49
C GLU A 80 3.37 6.38 -6.58
N MET A 81 3.29 6.17 -5.26
CA MET A 81 4.18 6.84 -4.30
C MET A 81 5.65 6.42 -4.51
N LEU A 82 5.92 5.14 -4.87
CA LEU A 82 7.27 4.65 -5.20
C LEU A 82 7.83 5.34 -6.45
N ASN A 83 7.00 5.53 -7.47
CA ASN A 83 7.38 6.09 -8.76
C ASN A 83 7.44 7.63 -8.76
N ALA A 84 6.90 8.29 -7.74
CA ALA A 84 7.01 9.73 -7.61
C ALA A 84 8.48 10.16 -7.53
N THR A 85 8.87 11.14 -8.34
CA THR A 85 10.25 11.68 -8.39
C THR A 85 10.57 12.59 -7.23
N ASP A 86 9.55 13.28 -6.70
CA ASP A 86 9.65 14.14 -5.53
C ASP A 86 8.52 13.74 -4.57
N ALA A 87 8.86 13.13 -3.43
CA ALA A 87 7.92 13.15 -2.33
C ALA A 87 7.78 14.63 -1.92
N ALA A 88 6.57 15.13 -1.97
CA ALA A 88 6.29 16.50 -1.57
C ALA A 88 6.91 16.78 -0.19
N ALA A 89 7.39 18.00 0.03
CA ALA A 89 7.96 18.41 1.31
C ALA A 89 6.99 18.22 2.49
N ASP A 90 5.73 17.92 2.18
CA ASP A 90 4.66 17.56 3.11
C ASP A 90 4.03 16.25 2.63
N PRO A 91 4.37 15.10 3.26
CA PRO A 91 3.92 13.80 2.81
C PRO A 91 2.40 13.67 2.96
N THR A 92 1.69 13.52 1.84
CA THR A 92 0.24 13.30 1.84
C THR A 92 -0.06 11.88 2.34
N PRO A 93 -0.76 11.72 3.47
CA PRO A 93 -1.10 10.41 3.99
C PRO A 93 -2.14 9.71 3.12
N LEU A 94 -1.90 8.42 2.84
CA LEU A 94 -2.84 7.54 2.16
C LEU A 94 -3.55 6.67 3.19
N ALA A 95 -4.88 6.65 3.18
CA ALA A 95 -5.66 5.75 4.05
C ALA A 95 -5.49 4.29 3.60
N ALA A 96 -5.17 3.40 4.54
CA ALA A 96 -4.95 1.98 4.28
C ALA A 96 -6.20 1.10 4.49
N GLY A 97 -7.36 1.70 4.77
CA GLY A 97 -8.64 0.99 4.92
C GLY A 97 -8.88 0.33 6.29
N ASP A 98 -7.83 0.07 7.07
CA ASP A 98 -7.86 -0.61 8.38
C ASP A 98 -7.66 0.35 9.58
N GLY A 99 -7.88 1.63 9.38
CA GLY A 99 -7.61 2.68 10.38
C GLY A 99 -6.14 3.10 10.45
N HIS A 100 -5.29 2.55 9.60
CA HIS A 100 -3.90 2.97 9.43
C HIS A 100 -3.76 3.94 8.26
N ILE A 101 -2.68 4.71 8.29
CA ILE A 101 -2.26 5.55 7.18
C ILE A 101 -0.91 5.08 6.65
N ILE A 102 -0.65 5.35 5.40
CA ILE A 102 0.63 5.12 4.74
C ILE A 102 1.22 6.47 4.37
N VAL A 103 2.50 6.66 4.67
CA VAL A 103 3.24 7.87 4.34
C VAL A 103 4.58 7.47 3.72
N ALA A 104 4.96 8.09 2.62
CA ALA A 104 6.31 8.04 2.07
C ALA A 104 7.07 9.30 2.47
N VAL A 105 8.30 9.14 2.96
CA VAL A 105 9.17 10.23 3.41
C VAL A 105 10.48 10.17 2.64
N ASP A 106 10.82 11.25 1.96
CA ASP A 106 12.13 11.42 1.35
C ASP A 106 13.11 12.02 2.37
N LEU A 107 14.27 11.39 2.47
CA LEU A 107 15.33 11.74 3.41
C LEU A 107 16.39 12.58 2.70
N LYS A 108 16.88 13.63 3.35
CA LYS A 108 17.92 14.51 2.82
C LYS A 108 19.30 14.00 3.24
N ASP A 109 19.51 13.91 4.53
CA ASP A 109 20.80 13.64 5.15
C ASP A 109 20.90 12.20 5.68
N ALA A 110 19.93 11.72 6.42
CA ALA A 110 19.88 10.36 6.95
C ALA A 110 19.69 9.31 5.84
N SER A 111 20.11 8.07 6.10
CA SER A 111 19.79 6.92 5.26
C SER A 111 18.52 6.21 5.73
N SER A 112 17.83 5.53 4.80
CA SER A 112 16.63 4.73 5.13
C SER A 112 16.96 3.66 6.19
N GLY A 113 18.14 3.08 6.17
CA GLY A 113 18.60 2.08 7.14
C GLY A 113 18.74 2.65 8.56
N GLU A 114 19.33 3.83 8.70
CA GLU A 114 19.42 4.53 9.99
C GLU A 114 18.06 4.89 10.55
N VAL A 115 17.19 5.45 9.71
CA VAL A 115 15.82 5.79 10.09
C VAL A 115 15.05 4.55 10.54
N MET A 116 15.04 3.47 9.76
CA MET A 116 14.32 2.24 10.14
C MET A 116 14.87 1.63 11.43
N THR A 117 16.17 1.73 11.67
CA THR A 117 16.81 1.25 12.90
C THR A 117 16.35 2.08 14.10
N ALA A 118 16.36 3.41 13.97
CA ALA A 118 15.89 4.31 15.02
C ALA A 118 14.40 4.10 15.32
N LEU A 119 13.55 4.02 14.31
CA LEU A 119 12.11 3.78 14.47
C LEU A 119 11.82 2.46 15.18
N ARG A 120 12.56 1.40 14.86
CA ARG A 120 12.41 0.10 15.52
C ARG A 120 12.84 0.16 16.97
N ASN A 121 13.96 0.81 17.27
CA ASN A 121 14.52 0.87 18.63
C ASN A 121 13.73 1.81 19.55
N GLU A 122 13.28 2.97 19.04
CA GLU A 122 12.64 3.99 19.88
C GLU A 122 11.11 3.83 19.95
N LEU A 123 10.47 3.43 18.87
CA LEU A 123 9.02 3.37 18.77
C LEU A 123 8.46 1.95 18.59
N HIS A 124 9.33 0.93 18.48
CA HIS A 124 8.95 -0.43 18.13
C HIS A 124 8.12 -0.51 16.83
N PHE A 125 8.40 0.41 15.91
CA PHE A 125 7.65 0.58 14.66
C PHE A 125 7.86 -0.64 13.75
N ALA A 126 6.79 -1.42 13.52
CA ALA A 126 6.90 -2.71 12.85
C ALA A 126 6.74 -2.63 11.33
N ARG A 127 5.96 -1.68 10.82
CA ARG A 127 5.61 -1.58 9.39
C ARG A 127 6.32 -0.40 8.73
N SER A 128 7.64 -0.51 8.60
CA SER A 128 8.46 0.42 7.82
C SER A 128 9.26 -0.32 6.76
N ALA A 129 9.44 0.29 5.59
CA ALA A 129 10.22 -0.26 4.49
C ALA A 129 10.99 0.84 3.77
N GLY A 130 12.27 0.58 3.45
CA GLY A 130 13.09 1.47 2.64
C GLY A 130 12.90 1.21 1.15
N ALA A 131 12.84 2.28 0.37
CA ALA A 131 12.91 2.24 -1.09
C ALA A 131 14.14 3.05 -1.54
N GLY A 132 15.25 2.36 -1.75
CA GLY A 132 16.55 2.99 -1.93
C GLY A 132 17.12 3.54 -0.63
N GLU A 133 18.12 4.41 -0.77
CA GLU A 133 18.85 4.96 0.39
C GLU A 133 18.11 6.11 1.06
N LYS A 134 17.26 6.82 0.32
CA LYS A 134 16.71 8.11 0.70
C LYS A 134 15.19 8.16 0.82
N ARG A 135 14.49 7.03 0.75
CA ARG A 135 13.04 6.99 0.91
C ARG A 135 12.61 5.92 1.90
N VAL A 136 11.70 6.27 2.80
CA VAL A 136 11.10 5.36 3.78
C VAL A 136 9.59 5.41 3.67
N PHE A 137 8.96 4.24 3.65
CA PHE A 137 7.52 4.06 3.77
C PHE A 137 7.17 3.67 5.20
N LEU A 138 6.14 4.30 5.74
CA LEU A 138 5.60 4.06 7.07
C LEU A 138 4.13 3.67 6.95
N ARG A 139 3.68 2.67 7.72
CA ARG A 139 2.27 2.34 7.87
C ARG A 139 1.95 2.07 9.33
N ASP A 140 1.10 2.89 9.93
CA ASP A 140 0.56 2.70 11.27
C ASP A 140 -0.62 3.66 11.50
N THR A 141 -1.12 3.74 12.73
CA THR A 141 -2.07 4.78 13.14
C THR A 141 -1.47 6.18 12.94
N ASP A 142 -2.32 7.18 12.74
CA ASP A 142 -1.86 8.56 12.55
C ASP A 142 -0.93 9.01 13.68
N SER A 143 -1.27 8.71 14.93
CA SER A 143 -0.43 9.09 16.10
C SER A 143 0.97 8.47 16.06
N GLN A 144 1.10 7.21 15.65
CA GLN A 144 2.38 6.52 15.54
C GLN A 144 3.21 7.07 14.37
N VAL A 145 2.56 7.34 13.24
CA VAL A 145 3.23 7.96 12.08
C VAL A 145 3.73 9.36 12.46
N GLN A 146 2.95 10.17 13.16
CA GLN A 146 3.39 11.50 13.65
C GLN A 146 4.58 11.39 14.60
N ALA A 147 4.60 10.37 15.48
CA ALA A 147 5.75 10.11 16.34
C ALA A 147 7.00 9.73 15.52
N ALA A 148 6.82 8.88 14.49
CA ALA A 148 7.89 8.47 13.58
C ALA A 148 8.47 9.67 12.81
N LEU A 149 7.62 10.57 12.30
CA LEU A 149 8.06 11.78 11.58
C LEU A 149 8.93 12.68 12.47
N LYS A 150 8.63 12.80 13.78
CA LYS A 150 9.48 13.57 14.72
C LYS A 150 10.85 12.93 14.93
N VAL A 151 10.93 11.59 14.93
CA VAL A 151 12.22 10.89 15.01
C VAL A 151 13.04 11.15 13.74
N ILE A 152 12.40 11.06 12.58
CA ILE A 152 13.03 11.34 11.27
C ILE A 152 13.56 12.79 11.26
N GLU A 153 12.72 13.76 11.60
CA GLU A 153 13.09 15.17 11.63
C GLU A 153 14.30 15.45 12.54
N ARG A 154 14.41 14.72 13.66
CA ARG A 154 15.58 14.82 14.54
C ARG A 154 16.83 14.26 13.89
N LEU A 155 16.74 13.13 13.17
CA LEU A 155 17.87 12.52 12.47
C LEU A 155 18.36 13.39 11.31
N GLU A 156 17.44 14.07 10.62
CA GLU A 156 17.73 14.98 9.51
C GLU A 156 18.40 16.30 9.95
N ARG A 157 18.40 16.60 11.27
CA ARG A 157 19.02 17.83 11.82
C ARG A 157 20.41 17.61 12.40
N ASN A 158 20.88 16.37 12.54
CA ASN A 158 22.19 16.04 13.08
C ASN A 158 23.24 15.79 11.98
#